data_1e0a842857d836e0917c151a6809b7e8
#
_entry.id   1e0a842857d836e0917c151a6809b7e8
#
_cell.length_a   1.000
_cell.length_b   1.000
_cell.length_c   1.000
_cell.angle_alpha   90.00
_cell.angle_beta   90.00
_cell.angle_gamma   90.00
#
_symmetry.space_group_name_H-M   'P 1'
#
loop_
_entity.id
_entity.type
_entity.pdbx_description
1 polymer ?
#
loop_
_entity_poly.entity_id
_entity_poly.type
_entity_poly.pdbx_seq_one_letter_code
_entity_poly.pdbx_strand_id
1 'polypeptide(L)'
;MELDPKIRAYLDSPMGQMPPLESFTPSGIRDLLKQFPAPVLAPPIHAVRDLQVAGAQGDLLVRLYTPSAARKLPLIVFFHGGGFVICNVGMYDDLCKLLANYSGCAVASVEYRLAPETPFPGALEDCYAALGALVARAEELGIDPGRVAVAGDSAGGNLAAATALLSRDRKGPTLRYQGLIYPCVDPQCGSDSAKSLGTGYLLTRSGMLWFWGHYLQSAADQTNPLAAPLRASVAGLPPATVITAEFDPLRDEGEAYADRLRAAGVEVTGRRYLGMIHGFVSMPYVTPAAQRALADLGADLRAALTA
;
A
#
# COMPACT_ATOMS: atom_id res chain seq x y z
N MET A 1 11.91 -16.71 17.84
CA MET A 1 10.61 -16.63 17.18
C MET A 1 10.69 -17.43 15.90
N GLU A 2 9.66 -18.16 15.55
CA GLU A 2 9.67 -19.10 14.41
C GLU A 2 8.81 -18.56 13.29
N LEU A 3 9.26 -18.79 12.05
CA LEU A 3 8.48 -18.49 10.85
C LEU A 3 7.23 -19.38 10.83
N ASP A 4 6.09 -18.82 10.42
CA ASP A 4 4.84 -19.59 10.26
C ASP A 4 5.09 -20.78 9.30
N PRO A 5 4.64 -22.01 9.63
CA PRO A 5 4.90 -23.19 8.82
C PRO A 5 4.38 -23.09 7.38
N LYS A 6 3.26 -22.39 7.14
CA LYS A 6 2.71 -22.18 5.79
C LYS A 6 3.55 -21.20 4.99
N ILE A 7 4.09 -20.17 5.66
CA ILE A 7 5.03 -19.23 5.04
C ILE A 7 6.35 -19.95 4.73
N ARG A 8 6.83 -20.83 5.62
CA ARG A 8 8.01 -21.67 5.32
C ARG A 8 7.77 -22.51 4.07
N ALA A 9 6.65 -23.22 4.01
CA ALA A 9 6.31 -24.05 2.85
C ALA A 9 6.18 -23.21 1.56
N TYR A 10 5.68 -22.00 1.65
CA TYR A 10 5.63 -21.06 0.50
C TYR A 10 7.05 -20.67 0.06
N LEU A 11 7.93 -20.30 0.98
CA LEU A 11 9.31 -19.93 0.65
C LEU A 11 10.10 -21.09 0.04
N ASP A 12 9.79 -22.33 0.43
CA ASP A 12 10.43 -23.53 -0.11
C ASP A 12 9.83 -23.96 -1.47
N SER A 13 8.73 -23.35 -1.90
CA SER A 13 8.07 -23.63 -3.18
C SER A 13 8.76 -22.93 -4.36
N PRO A 14 8.48 -23.33 -5.63
CA PRO A 14 9.00 -22.64 -6.81
C PRO A 14 8.66 -21.15 -6.84
N MET A 15 7.53 -20.74 -6.27
CA MET A 15 7.14 -19.33 -6.19
C MET A 15 7.98 -18.54 -5.20
N GLY A 16 8.37 -19.18 -4.08
CA GLY A 16 9.26 -18.56 -3.08
C GLY A 16 10.75 -18.59 -3.49
N GLN A 17 11.11 -19.42 -4.46
CA GLN A 17 12.48 -19.61 -4.96
C GLN A 17 12.73 -18.88 -6.29
N MET A 18 11.99 -17.81 -6.57
CA MET A 18 12.22 -17.00 -7.78
C MET A 18 13.64 -16.41 -7.79
N PRO A 19 14.26 -16.23 -8.98
CA PRO A 19 15.51 -15.50 -9.09
C PRO A 19 15.41 -14.10 -8.48
N PRO A 20 16.54 -13.53 -8.00
CA PRO A 20 16.55 -12.19 -7.42
C PRO A 20 15.97 -11.15 -8.37
N LEU A 21 15.18 -10.20 -7.84
CA LEU A 21 14.52 -9.15 -8.65
C LEU A 21 15.48 -8.37 -9.52
N GLU A 22 16.68 -8.11 -9.02
CA GLU A 22 17.74 -7.40 -9.72
C GLU A 22 18.31 -8.14 -10.94
N SER A 23 17.95 -9.41 -11.13
CA SER A 23 18.27 -10.17 -12.34
C SER A 23 17.31 -9.90 -13.52
N PHE A 24 16.22 -9.19 -13.27
CA PHE A 24 15.22 -8.86 -14.28
C PHE A 24 15.28 -7.39 -14.69
N THR A 25 14.86 -7.10 -15.92
CA THR A 25 14.44 -5.74 -16.29
C THR A 25 13.02 -5.48 -15.74
N PRO A 26 12.62 -4.20 -15.54
CA PRO A 26 11.25 -3.87 -15.12
C PRO A 26 10.16 -4.46 -16.03
N SER A 27 10.34 -4.42 -17.35
CA SER A 27 9.43 -5.06 -18.30
C SER A 27 9.43 -6.57 -18.18
N GLY A 28 10.60 -7.19 -18.05
CA GLY A 28 10.76 -8.64 -17.94
C GLY A 28 10.04 -9.22 -16.72
N ILE A 29 10.17 -8.60 -15.54
CA ILE A 29 9.45 -9.05 -14.35
C ILE A 29 7.93 -8.82 -14.47
N ARG A 30 7.47 -7.72 -15.06
CA ARG A 30 6.04 -7.48 -15.32
C ARG A 30 5.46 -8.56 -16.26
N ASP A 31 6.19 -8.95 -17.30
CA ASP A 31 5.74 -9.99 -18.24
C ASP A 31 5.76 -11.38 -17.59
N LEU A 32 6.73 -11.65 -16.72
CA LEU A 32 6.76 -12.89 -15.94
C LEU A 32 5.53 -12.99 -15.02
N LEU A 33 5.20 -11.93 -14.28
CA LEU A 33 4.05 -11.91 -13.38
C LEU A 33 2.71 -12.13 -14.09
N LYS A 34 2.57 -11.73 -15.37
CA LYS A 34 1.38 -12.01 -16.19
C LYS A 34 1.21 -13.51 -16.48
N GLN A 35 2.32 -14.27 -16.55
CA GLN A 35 2.30 -15.71 -16.83
C GLN A 35 1.95 -16.54 -15.59
N PHE A 36 2.13 -16.00 -14.40
CA PHE A 36 1.87 -16.65 -13.13
C PHE A 36 0.84 -15.86 -12.31
N PRO A 37 -0.43 -15.82 -12.75
CA PRO A 37 -1.46 -15.11 -11.99
C PRO A 37 -1.62 -15.75 -10.60
N ALA A 38 -1.78 -14.91 -9.59
CA ALA A 38 -2.09 -15.40 -8.25
C ALA A 38 -3.42 -16.19 -8.24
N PRO A 39 -3.54 -17.21 -7.37
CA PRO A 39 -4.82 -17.87 -7.16
C PRO A 39 -5.90 -16.86 -6.77
N VAL A 40 -7.09 -17.00 -7.36
CA VAL A 40 -8.21 -16.08 -7.15
C VAL A 40 -9.13 -16.66 -6.08
N LEU A 41 -9.37 -15.90 -5.00
CA LEU A 41 -10.39 -16.24 -3.99
C LEU A 41 -11.79 -15.84 -4.42
N ALA A 42 -11.89 -14.85 -5.30
CA ALA A 42 -13.14 -14.28 -5.79
C ALA A 42 -14.15 -13.98 -4.67
N PRO A 43 -13.80 -13.25 -3.60
CA PRO A 43 -14.73 -12.94 -2.54
C PRO A 43 -15.93 -12.17 -3.11
N PRO A 44 -17.16 -12.50 -2.67
CA PRO A 44 -18.36 -11.80 -3.14
C PRO A 44 -18.27 -10.31 -2.77
N ILE A 45 -18.73 -9.46 -3.67
CA ILE A 45 -18.82 -8.00 -3.49
C ILE A 45 -20.08 -7.49 -4.19
N HIS A 46 -20.69 -6.42 -3.67
CA HIS A 46 -21.93 -5.90 -4.25
C HIS A 46 -21.71 -5.40 -5.69
N ALA A 47 -20.69 -4.56 -5.92
CA ALA A 47 -20.35 -4.10 -7.26
C ALA A 47 -18.87 -3.74 -7.41
N VAL A 48 -18.38 -3.90 -8.64
CA VAL A 48 -17.04 -3.43 -9.09
C VAL A 48 -17.24 -2.59 -10.34
N ARG A 49 -16.64 -1.42 -10.39
CA ARG A 49 -16.71 -0.51 -11.54
C ARG A 49 -15.33 0.05 -11.87
N ASP A 50 -14.95 0.01 -13.13
CA ASP A 50 -13.79 0.71 -13.64
C ASP A 50 -14.17 2.14 -14.03
N LEU A 51 -13.42 3.10 -13.50
CA LEU A 51 -13.61 4.53 -13.69
C LEU A 51 -12.38 5.12 -14.37
N GLN A 52 -12.60 6.12 -15.21
CA GLN A 52 -11.53 7.02 -15.64
C GLN A 52 -11.61 8.28 -14.78
N VAL A 53 -10.51 8.66 -14.15
CA VAL A 53 -10.40 9.87 -13.34
C VAL A 53 -9.23 10.71 -13.82
N ALA A 54 -9.32 12.03 -13.64
CA ALA A 54 -8.22 12.91 -13.98
C ALA A 54 -7.00 12.59 -13.09
N GLY A 55 -5.88 12.24 -13.71
CA GLY A 55 -4.57 12.07 -13.09
C GLY A 55 -3.70 13.31 -13.26
N ALA A 56 -2.44 13.23 -12.83
CA ALA A 56 -1.49 14.33 -12.93
C ALA A 56 -1.08 14.64 -14.40
N GLN A 57 -1.07 13.63 -15.26
CA GLN A 57 -0.67 13.77 -16.68
C GLN A 57 -1.54 12.88 -17.58
N GLY A 58 -2.86 13.05 -17.50
CA GLY A 58 -3.83 12.26 -18.27
C GLY A 58 -4.76 11.45 -17.37
N ASP A 59 -5.69 10.72 -17.98
CA ASP A 59 -6.66 9.92 -17.25
C ASP A 59 -6.02 8.67 -16.64
N LEU A 60 -6.45 8.33 -15.43
CA LEU A 60 -6.05 7.14 -14.70
C LEU A 60 -7.24 6.19 -14.56
N LEU A 61 -6.98 4.90 -14.71
CA LEU A 61 -7.92 3.86 -14.30
C LEU A 61 -8.00 3.83 -12.77
N VAL A 62 -9.22 3.85 -12.24
CA VAL A 62 -9.51 3.55 -10.84
C VAL A 62 -10.59 2.47 -10.79
N ARG A 63 -10.32 1.39 -10.08
CA ARG A 63 -11.30 0.34 -9.84
C ARG A 63 -11.98 0.56 -8.50
N LEU A 64 -13.29 0.83 -8.54
CA LEU A 64 -14.11 1.10 -7.37
C LEU A 64 -14.88 -0.16 -6.96
N TYR A 65 -14.67 -0.61 -5.73
CA TYR A 65 -15.37 -1.72 -5.08
C TYR A 65 -16.36 -1.18 -4.07
N THR A 66 -17.63 -1.54 -4.19
CA THR A 66 -18.69 -1.14 -3.25
C THR A 66 -19.24 -2.36 -2.54
N PRO A 67 -19.17 -2.42 -1.19
CA PRO A 67 -19.60 -3.60 -0.42
C PRO A 67 -21.12 -3.74 -0.32
N SER A 68 -21.89 -2.69 -0.59
CA SER A 68 -23.35 -2.67 -0.49
C SER A 68 -23.97 -1.64 -1.44
N ALA A 69 -25.30 -1.68 -1.58
CA ALA A 69 -26.08 -0.69 -2.34
C ALA A 69 -26.28 0.64 -1.59
N ALA A 70 -25.76 0.80 -0.38
CA ALA A 70 -25.89 2.02 0.41
C ALA A 70 -25.25 3.22 -0.32
N ARG A 71 -25.87 4.38 -0.16
CA ARG A 71 -25.31 5.66 -0.65
C ARG A 71 -24.54 6.35 0.46
N LYS A 72 -23.66 7.28 0.06
CA LYS A 72 -22.75 7.99 0.98
C LYS A 72 -21.85 7.02 1.77
N LEU A 73 -21.30 6.02 1.08
CA LEU A 73 -20.30 5.14 1.68
C LEU A 73 -19.04 5.93 2.03
N PRO A 74 -18.37 5.65 3.17
CA PRO A 74 -17.01 6.12 3.38
C PRO A 74 -16.10 5.60 2.26
N LEU A 75 -15.02 6.35 1.96
CA LEU A 75 -14.09 6.00 0.88
C LEU A 75 -12.71 5.68 1.44
N ILE A 76 -12.13 4.57 0.98
CA ILE A 76 -10.72 4.23 1.11
C ILE A 76 -10.09 4.33 -0.27
N VAL A 77 -9.14 5.25 -0.47
CA VAL A 77 -8.33 5.28 -1.69
C VAL A 77 -7.12 4.40 -1.45
N PHE A 78 -7.00 3.30 -2.20
CA PHE A 78 -6.00 2.27 -2.03
C PHE A 78 -4.92 2.35 -3.11
N PHE A 79 -3.66 2.30 -2.70
CA PHE A 79 -2.50 2.26 -3.57
C PHE A 79 -1.80 0.91 -3.41
N HIS A 80 -1.65 0.18 -4.51
CA HIS A 80 -1.05 -1.15 -4.49
C HIS A 80 0.47 -1.10 -4.26
N GLY A 81 1.02 -2.20 -3.75
CA GLY A 81 2.46 -2.41 -3.63
C GLY A 81 3.14 -2.72 -4.96
N GLY A 82 4.38 -3.22 -4.88
CA GLY A 82 5.16 -3.59 -6.07
C GLY A 82 6.33 -2.65 -6.34
N GLY A 83 6.87 -2.01 -5.29
CA GLY A 83 8.11 -1.22 -5.38
C GLY A 83 8.05 -0.06 -6.37
N PHE A 84 6.86 0.49 -6.64
CA PHE A 84 6.61 1.53 -7.65
C PHE A 84 6.85 1.09 -9.10
N VAL A 85 7.27 -0.15 -9.33
CA VAL A 85 7.76 -0.68 -10.62
C VAL A 85 6.88 -1.78 -11.18
N ILE A 86 6.26 -2.57 -10.34
CA ILE A 86 5.45 -3.74 -10.74
C ILE A 86 4.05 -3.69 -10.14
N CYS A 87 3.22 -4.67 -10.46
CA CYS A 87 1.82 -4.82 -10.06
C CYS A 87 0.86 -3.84 -10.77
N ASN A 88 -0.43 -4.06 -10.54
CA ASN A 88 -1.54 -3.29 -11.09
C ASN A 88 -2.82 -3.56 -10.28
N VAL A 89 -3.89 -2.80 -10.55
CA VAL A 89 -5.19 -2.96 -9.84
C VAL A 89 -5.77 -4.37 -9.98
N GLY A 90 -5.56 -5.05 -11.12
CA GLY A 90 -6.08 -6.41 -11.33
C GLY A 90 -5.48 -7.44 -10.36
N MET A 91 -4.20 -7.32 -10.05
CA MET A 91 -3.51 -8.21 -9.10
C MET A 91 -3.97 -7.99 -7.64
N TYR A 92 -4.59 -6.85 -7.34
CA TYR A 92 -5.08 -6.47 -6.01
C TYR A 92 -6.60 -6.63 -5.85
N ASP A 93 -7.27 -7.25 -6.84
CA ASP A 93 -8.73 -7.36 -6.89
C ASP A 93 -9.31 -8.02 -5.62
N ASP A 94 -8.76 -9.17 -5.23
CA ASP A 94 -9.25 -9.91 -4.06
C ASP A 94 -8.95 -9.18 -2.74
N LEU A 95 -7.77 -8.55 -2.62
CA LEU A 95 -7.41 -7.75 -1.45
C LEU A 95 -8.39 -6.58 -1.27
N CYS A 96 -8.66 -5.84 -2.35
CA CYS A 96 -9.56 -4.69 -2.31
C CYS A 96 -11.01 -5.09 -2.01
N LYS A 97 -11.49 -6.22 -2.55
CA LYS A 97 -12.81 -6.80 -2.23
C LYS A 97 -12.91 -7.18 -0.75
N LEU A 98 -11.89 -7.87 -0.22
CA LEU A 98 -11.83 -8.22 1.20
C LEU A 98 -11.82 -6.98 2.09
N LEU A 99 -10.99 -5.99 1.77
CA LEU A 99 -10.91 -4.74 2.53
C LEU A 99 -12.25 -3.98 2.50
N ALA A 100 -12.93 -3.92 1.34
CA ALA A 100 -14.25 -3.31 1.22
C ALA A 100 -15.28 -4.02 2.10
N ASN A 101 -15.30 -5.35 2.07
CA ASN A 101 -16.23 -6.15 2.88
C ASN A 101 -15.95 -6.00 4.39
N TYR A 102 -14.69 -6.07 4.82
CA TYR A 102 -14.33 -5.95 6.24
C TYR A 102 -14.53 -4.54 6.79
N SER A 103 -14.25 -3.51 5.98
CA SER A 103 -14.44 -2.11 6.41
C SER A 103 -15.89 -1.63 6.27
N GLY A 104 -16.66 -2.19 5.35
CA GLY A 104 -17.97 -1.64 4.96
C GLY A 104 -17.86 -0.33 4.19
N CYS A 105 -16.66 0.04 3.72
CA CYS A 105 -16.38 1.26 2.97
C CYS A 105 -16.25 0.94 1.47
N ALA A 106 -16.50 1.91 0.61
CA ALA A 106 -16.05 1.83 -0.76
C ALA A 106 -14.51 1.85 -0.81
N VAL A 107 -13.91 1.00 -1.66
CA VAL A 107 -12.45 0.98 -1.89
C VAL A 107 -12.20 1.38 -3.34
N ALA A 108 -11.37 2.40 -3.57
CA ALA A 108 -10.94 2.86 -4.88
C ALA A 108 -9.47 2.53 -5.08
N SER A 109 -9.17 1.48 -5.84
CA SER A 109 -7.80 1.08 -6.19
C SER A 109 -7.31 1.84 -7.40
N VAL A 110 -6.19 2.54 -7.25
CA VAL A 110 -5.66 3.47 -8.27
C VAL A 110 -4.56 2.79 -9.10
N GLU A 111 -4.72 2.79 -10.43
CA GLU A 111 -3.69 2.37 -11.39
C GLU A 111 -2.74 3.54 -11.65
N TYR A 112 -1.86 3.83 -10.70
CA TYR A 112 -0.86 4.88 -10.85
C TYR A 112 0.25 4.45 -11.81
N ARG A 113 0.88 5.42 -12.51
CA ARG A 113 1.96 5.16 -13.46
C ARG A 113 3.22 4.66 -12.75
N LEU A 114 3.85 3.65 -13.35
CA LEU A 114 4.98 2.95 -12.77
C LEU A 114 6.33 3.51 -13.24
N ALA A 115 7.33 3.36 -12.40
CA ALA A 115 8.73 3.55 -12.73
C ALA A 115 9.28 2.31 -13.49
N PRO A 116 10.32 2.46 -14.31
CA PRO A 116 11.11 3.66 -14.56
C PRO A 116 10.48 4.64 -15.57
N GLU A 117 9.38 4.26 -16.26
CA GLU A 117 8.73 5.10 -17.27
C GLU A 117 8.20 6.40 -16.67
N THR A 118 7.74 6.34 -15.43
CA THR A 118 7.28 7.50 -14.65
C THR A 118 7.95 7.46 -13.27
N PRO A 119 9.14 8.05 -13.14
CA PRO A 119 9.86 8.07 -11.88
C PRO A 119 9.24 9.04 -10.87
N PHE A 120 9.81 9.11 -9.66
CA PHE A 120 9.41 10.07 -8.62
C PHE A 120 9.44 11.52 -9.15
N PRO A 121 8.43 12.33 -8.86
CA PRO A 121 7.26 12.07 -8.01
C PRO A 121 6.00 11.60 -8.78
N GLY A 122 6.11 11.10 -10.02
CA GLY A 122 4.98 10.88 -10.92
C GLY A 122 3.86 10.00 -10.33
N ALA A 123 4.20 8.83 -9.77
CA ALA A 123 3.22 7.94 -9.11
C ALA A 123 2.49 8.64 -7.93
N LEU A 124 3.22 9.42 -7.13
CA LEU A 124 2.64 10.17 -6.02
C LEU A 124 1.68 11.27 -6.49
N GLU A 125 2.05 12.01 -7.52
CA GLU A 125 1.17 13.03 -8.10
C GLU A 125 -0.11 12.42 -8.71
N ASP A 126 -0.01 11.23 -9.30
CA ASP A 126 -1.17 10.47 -9.77
C ASP A 126 -2.09 10.06 -8.61
N CYS A 127 -1.53 9.54 -7.52
CA CYS A 127 -2.28 9.15 -6.32
C CYS A 127 -3.02 10.36 -5.71
N TYR A 128 -2.33 11.50 -5.61
CA TYR A 128 -2.94 12.72 -5.08
C TYR A 128 -4.02 13.29 -6.01
N ALA A 129 -3.79 13.29 -7.33
CA ALA A 129 -4.77 13.73 -8.31
C ALA A 129 -6.02 12.83 -8.31
N ALA A 130 -5.83 11.50 -8.26
CA ALA A 130 -6.93 10.54 -8.16
C ALA A 130 -7.77 10.73 -6.89
N LEU A 131 -7.13 10.97 -5.73
CA LEU A 131 -7.83 11.33 -4.49
C LEU A 131 -8.71 12.55 -4.69
N GLY A 132 -8.18 13.65 -5.26
CA GLY A 132 -8.93 14.87 -5.53
C GLY A 132 -10.10 14.65 -6.49
N ALA A 133 -9.87 13.92 -7.57
CA ALA A 133 -10.88 13.62 -8.58
C ALA A 133 -12.04 12.77 -8.03
N LEU A 134 -11.73 11.76 -7.19
CA LEU A 134 -12.72 10.91 -6.54
C LEU A 134 -13.59 11.71 -5.55
N VAL A 135 -12.97 12.58 -4.76
CA VAL A 135 -13.69 13.45 -3.81
C VAL A 135 -14.59 14.46 -4.55
N ALA A 136 -14.11 15.04 -5.65
CA ALA A 136 -14.91 15.95 -6.48
C ALA A 136 -16.14 15.26 -7.11
N ARG A 137 -16.07 13.94 -7.38
CA ARG A 137 -17.18 13.14 -7.94
C ARG A 137 -17.96 12.35 -6.89
N ALA A 138 -17.84 12.70 -5.62
CA ALA A 138 -18.39 11.96 -4.49
C ALA A 138 -19.89 11.64 -4.63
N GLU A 139 -20.71 12.61 -5.03
CA GLU A 139 -22.16 12.45 -5.22
C GLU A 139 -22.48 11.44 -6.32
N GLU A 140 -21.83 11.57 -7.48
CA GLU A 140 -21.96 10.63 -8.62
C GLU A 140 -21.59 9.21 -8.22
N LEU A 141 -20.50 9.06 -7.45
CA LEU A 141 -19.96 7.77 -7.04
C LEU A 141 -20.72 7.14 -5.86
N GLY A 142 -21.58 7.90 -5.19
CA GLY A 142 -22.32 7.44 -4.00
C GLY A 142 -21.45 7.36 -2.75
N ILE A 143 -20.37 8.13 -2.67
CA ILE A 143 -19.43 8.20 -1.54
C ILE A 143 -19.65 9.47 -0.72
N ASP A 144 -19.13 9.48 0.50
CA ASP A 144 -19.13 10.65 1.39
C ASP A 144 -17.76 11.34 1.37
N PRO A 145 -17.66 12.58 0.82
CA PRO A 145 -16.38 13.28 0.73
C PRO A 145 -15.82 13.72 2.09
N GLY A 146 -16.62 13.70 3.16
CA GLY A 146 -16.18 13.99 4.53
C GLY A 146 -15.63 12.78 5.28
N ARG A 147 -15.69 11.57 4.69
CA ARG A 147 -15.27 10.30 5.31
C ARG A 147 -14.31 9.56 4.39
N VAL A 148 -13.10 10.10 4.24
CA VAL A 148 -12.08 9.62 3.31
C VAL A 148 -10.83 9.18 4.06
N ALA A 149 -10.30 8.02 3.69
CA ALA A 149 -9.00 7.52 4.13
C ALA A 149 -8.14 7.15 2.92
N VAL A 150 -6.83 7.11 3.13
CA VAL A 150 -5.87 6.50 2.21
C VAL A 150 -5.33 5.21 2.83
N ALA A 151 -5.05 4.22 2.00
CA ALA A 151 -4.41 2.98 2.44
C ALA A 151 -3.52 2.43 1.33
N GLY A 152 -2.57 1.58 1.72
CA GLY A 152 -1.72 0.90 0.76
C GLY A 152 -0.71 0.00 1.45
N ASP A 153 -0.09 -0.87 0.66
CA ASP A 153 0.90 -1.83 1.13
C ASP A 153 2.26 -1.59 0.49
N SER A 154 3.35 -1.78 1.24
CA SER A 154 4.72 -1.66 0.70
C SER A 154 4.96 -0.28 0.06
N ALA A 155 5.28 -0.21 -1.24
CA ALA A 155 5.35 1.03 -2.01
C ALA A 155 4.02 1.81 -1.99
N GLY A 156 2.88 1.12 -2.03
CA GLY A 156 1.57 1.74 -1.86
C GLY A 156 1.37 2.32 -0.46
N GLY A 157 1.97 1.72 0.57
CA GLY A 157 2.03 2.27 1.91
C GLY A 157 2.85 3.57 1.99
N ASN A 158 3.95 3.65 1.23
CA ASN A 158 4.69 4.90 1.04
C ASN A 158 3.81 5.96 0.36
N LEU A 159 3.16 5.59 -0.77
CA LEU A 159 2.29 6.50 -1.51
C LEU A 159 1.11 6.98 -0.65
N ALA A 160 0.55 6.13 0.22
CA ALA A 160 -0.50 6.52 1.16
C ALA A 160 -0.01 7.55 2.18
N ALA A 161 1.15 7.30 2.81
CA ALA A 161 1.76 8.23 3.74
C ALA A 161 2.12 9.57 3.07
N ALA A 162 2.74 9.52 1.87
CA ALA A 162 3.12 10.71 1.11
C ALA A 162 1.89 11.49 0.58
N THR A 163 0.81 10.79 0.19
CA THR A 163 -0.46 11.43 -0.20
C THR A 163 -1.10 12.14 0.99
N ALA A 164 -1.02 11.58 2.19
CA ALA A 164 -1.50 12.26 3.40
C ALA A 164 -0.68 13.53 3.71
N LEU A 165 0.64 13.49 3.53
CA LEU A 165 1.51 14.68 3.62
C LEU A 165 1.09 15.75 2.60
N LEU A 166 0.94 15.38 1.32
CA LEU A 166 0.52 16.31 0.26
C LEU A 166 -0.87 16.91 0.54
N SER A 167 -1.82 16.09 1.00
CA SER A 167 -3.18 16.55 1.28
C SER A 167 -3.19 17.60 2.39
N ARG A 168 -2.42 17.39 3.46
CA ARG A 168 -2.22 18.39 4.52
C ARG A 168 -1.55 19.65 3.99
N ASP A 169 -0.41 19.51 3.30
CA ASP A 169 0.45 20.63 2.93
C ASP A 169 -0.16 21.50 1.82
N ARG A 170 -0.89 20.87 0.89
CA ARG A 170 -1.61 21.57 -0.20
C ARG A 170 -3.02 21.99 0.19
N LYS A 171 -3.47 21.73 1.43
CA LYS A 171 -4.85 21.99 1.88
C LYS A 171 -5.88 21.33 0.95
N GLY A 172 -5.58 20.10 0.55
CA GLY A 172 -6.39 19.26 -0.32
C GLY A 172 -7.54 18.56 0.42
N PRO A 173 -8.05 17.43 -0.11
CA PRO A 173 -9.11 16.66 0.55
C PRO A 173 -8.74 16.28 1.98
N THR A 174 -9.65 16.53 2.93
CA THR A 174 -9.43 16.14 4.33
C THR A 174 -9.45 14.62 4.47
N LEU A 175 -8.37 14.07 5.01
CA LEU A 175 -8.26 12.65 5.32
C LEU A 175 -8.57 12.41 6.79
N ARG A 176 -9.39 11.40 7.07
CA ARG A 176 -9.72 10.98 8.44
C ARG A 176 -8.82 9.87 8.97
N TYR A 177 -8.18 9.11 8.07
CA TYR A 177 -7.34 7.97 8.46
C TYR A 177 -6.32 7.61 7.40
N GLN A 178 -5.26 6.91 7.84
CA GLN A 178 -4.28 6.28 6.96
C GLN A 178 -4.00 4.83 7.38
N GLY A 179 -4.14 3.89 6.45
CA GLY A 179 -3.86 2.47 6.64
C GLY A 179 -2.55 2.08 5.95
N LEU A 180 -1.49 1.86 6.72
CA LEU A 180 -0.14 1.65 6.21
C LEU A 180 0.29 0.20 6.46
N ILE A 181 0.33 -0.60 5.41
CA ILE A 181 0.66 -2.03 5.48
C ILE A 181 2.14 -2.18 5.10
N TYR A 182 2.98 -2.58 6.04
CA TYR A 182 4.45 -2.71 5.92
C TYR A 182 5.08 -1.66 4.99
N PRO A 183 4.85 -0.36 5.26
CA PRO A 183 5.21 0.70 4.33
C PRO A 183 6.73 0.82 4.17
N CYS A 184 7.21 1.00 2.93
CA CYS A 184 8.60 1.38 2.69
C CYS A 184 8.75 2.91 2.81
N VAL A 185 9.47 3.38 3.82
CA VAL A 185 9.51 4.81 4.18
C VAL A 185 10.92 5.40 4.24
N ASP A 186 11.95 4.57 3.97
CA ASP A 186 13.35 5.00 3.92
C ASP A 186 14.11 4.39 2.74
N PRO A 187 14.43 5.17 1.68
CA PRO A 187 15.20 4.69 0.53
C PRO A 187 16.60 4.18 0.85
N GLN A 188 17.14 4.48 2.03
CA GLN A 188 18.49 4.04 2.40
C GLN A 188 18.58 2.56 2.75
N CYS A 189 17.44 1.91 3.07
CA CYS A 189 17.39 0.49 3.45
C CYS A 189 18.47 0.15 4.50
N GLY A 190 18.63 1.04 5.51
CA GLY A 190 19.74 1.01 6.46
C GLY A 190 19.38 0.45 7.83
N SER A 191 18.12 0.10 8.10
CA SER A 191 17.63 -0.42 9.37
C SER A 191 18.27 -1.78 9.73
N ASP A 192 18.15 -2.19 10.99
CA ASP A 192 18.67 -3.48 11.44
C ASP A 192 17.87 -4.64 10.80
N SER A 193 16.56 -4.51 10.63
CA SER A 193 15.76 -5.48 9.90
C SER A 193 16.15 -5.55 8.42
N ALA A 194 16.43 -4.42 7.76
CA ALA A 194 16.89 -4.42 6.38
C ALA A 194 18.22 -5.16 6.18
N LYS A 195 19.11 -5.13 7.19
CA LYS A 195 20.39 -5.87 7.17
C LYS A 195 20.23 -7.34 7.55
N SER A 196 19.51 -7.63 8.64
CA SER A 196 19.43 -8.99 9.22
C SER A 196 18.40 -9.87 8.54
N LEU A 197 17.32 -9.29 7.96
CA LEU A 197 16.25 -9.99 7.27
C LEU A 197 16.24 -9.73 5.75
N GLY A 198 17.28 -9.09 5.23
CA GLY A 198 17.42 -8.73 3.83
C GLY A 198 17.70 -9.88 2.86
N THR A 199 17.67 -11.13 3.33
CA THR A 199 17.80 -12.36 2.52
C THR A 199 16.98 -13.49 3.13
N GLY A 200 16.47 -14.40 2.29
CA GLY A 200 15.79 -15.63 2.74
C GLY A 200 14.31 -15.46 3.10
N TYR A 201 13.73 -14.26 2.97
CA TYR A 201 12.33 -13.95 3.34
C TYR A 201 11.55 -13.28 2.21
N LEU A 202 11.73 -13.71 0.98
CA LEU A 202 11.11 -13.22 -0.25
C LEU A 202 11.63 -11.84 -0.68
N LEU A 203 11.29 -10.76 0.04
CA LEU A 203 11.84 -9.43 -0.21
C LEU A 203 13.29 -9.39 0.27
N THR A 204 14.20 -8.97 -0.61
CA THR A 204 15.61 -8.82 -0.28
C THR A 204 16.02 -7.35 -0.20
N ARG A 205 17.11 -7.08 0.54
CA ARG A 205 17.65 -5.71 0.58
C ARG A 205 18.14 -5.25 -0.79
N SER A 206 18.75 -6.14 -1.57
CA SER A 206 19.16 -5.84 -2.96
C SER A 206 17.95 -5.54 -3.85
N GLY A 207 16.86 -6.30 -3.72
CA GLY A 207 15.61 -6.03 -4.41
C GLY A 207 14.99 -4.68 -4.02
N MET A 208 15.02 -4.30 -2.73
CA MET A 208 14.58 -2.97 -2.28
C MET A 208 15.40 -1.86 -2.95
N LEU A 209 16.72 -1.98 -2.96
CA LEU A 209 17.62 -1.01 -3.61
C LEU A 209 17.39 -0.94 -5.13
N TRP A 210 17.09 -2.08 -5.77
CA TRP A 210 16.73 -2.13 -7.18
C TRP A 210 15.44 -1.35 -7.46
N PHE A 211 14.39 -1.52 -6.66
CA PHE A 211 13.15 -0.76 -6.78
C PHE A 211 13.38 0.75 -6.62
N TRP A 212 14.09 1.15 -5.56
CA TRP A 212 14.42 2.55 -5.33
C TRP A 212 15.26 3.15 -6.45
N GLY A 213 16.20 2.36 -7.02
CA GLY A 213 17.04 2.80 -8.14
C GLY A 213 16.26 3.08 -9.43
N HIS A 214 15.10 2.43 -9.63
CA HIS A 214 14.19 2.73 -10.73
C HIS A 214 13.23 3.87 -10.44
N TYR A 215 12.86 4.06 -9.18
CA TYR A 215 11.88 5.08 -8.78
C TYR A 215 12.51 6.46 -8.61
N LEU A 216 13.68 6.56 -8.01
CA LEU A 216 14.36 7.82 -7.73
C LEU A 216 15.33 8.21 -8.85
N GLN A 217 15.40 9.51 -9.17
CA GLN A 217 16.24 10.00 -10.26
C GLN A 217 17.57 10.60 -9.77
N SER A 218 17.65 10.99 -8.49
CA SER A 218 18.78 11.72 -7.94
C SER A 218 19.05 11.37 -6.47
N ALA A 219 20.25 11.69 -6.00
CA ALA A 219 20.57 11.56 -4.59
C ALA A 219 19.70 12.49 -3.70
N ALA A 220 19.24 13.61 -4.23
CA ALA A 220 18.35 14.53 -3.50
C ALA A 220 16.97 13.89 -3.24
N ASP A 221 16.48 13.06 -4.15
CA ASP A 221 15.21 12.36 -3.98
C ASP A 221 15.26 11.38 -2.80
N GLN A 222 16.43 10.78 -2.50
CA GLN A 222 16.58 9.85 -1.37
C GLN A 222 16.34 10.52 -0.01
N THR A 223 16.44 11.83 0.06
CA THR A 223 16.20 12.61 1.29
C THR A 223 14.93 13.46 1.21
N ASN A 224 14.23 13.42 0.08
CA ASN A 224 12.99 14.15 -0.10
C ASN A 224 11.90 13.55 0.81
N PRO A 225 11.24 14.35 1.68
CA PRO A 225 10.23 13.85 2.61
C PRO A 225 9.04 13.14 1.94
N LEU A 226 8.77 13.41 0.68
CA LEU A 226 7.70 12.76 -0.07
C LEU A 226 8.11 11.40 -0.66
N ALA A 227 9.39 11.15 -0.86
CA ALA A 227 9.93 9.83 -1.20
C ALA A 227 10.27 9.04 0.06
N ALA A 228 10.75 9.72 1.09
CA ALA A 228 11.17 9.18 2.38
C ALA A 228 10.30 9.74 3.53
N PRO A 229 9.05 9.29 3.71
CA PRO A 229 8.15 9.79 4.75
C PRO A 229 8.72 9.72 6.17
N LEU A 230 9.65 8.80 6.42
CA LEU A 230 10.38 8.73 7.68
C LEU A 230 11.13 10.04 8.01
N ARG A 231 11.43 10.89 7.03
CA ARG A 231 12.11 12.19 7.18
C ARG A 231 11.16 13.39 7.23
N ALA A 232 9.88 13.15 6.99
CA ALA A 232 8.88 14.22 6.95
C ALA A 232 8.56 14.80 8.33
N SER A 233 8.03 16.03 8.35
CA SER A 233 7.23 16.52 9.48
C SER A 233 5.86 15.84 9.42
N VAL A 234 5.53 15.07 10.45
CA VAL A 234 4.29 14.24 10.48
C VAL A 234 3.22 14.84 11.39
N ALA A 235 3.44 16.00 11.99
CA ALA A 235 2.46 16.71 12.80
C ALA A 235 1.22 17.04 11.97
N GLY A 236 0.02 16.88 12.56
CA GLY A 236 -1.24 17.20 11.91
C GLY A 236 -1.68 16.20 10.83
N LEU A 237 -1.00 15.05 10.69
CA LEU A 237 -1.49 13.95 9.87
C LEU A 237 -2.68 13.24 10.54
N PRO A 238 -3.55 12.58 9.77
CA PRO A 238 -4.66 11.82 10.33
C PRO A 238 -4.18 10.60 11.13
N PRO A 239 -5.01 10.09 12.07
CA PRO A 239 -4.75 8.82 12.76
C PRO A 239 -4.37 7.70 11.81
N ALA A 240 -3.59 6.72 12.30
CA ALA A 240 -3.02 5.67 11.47
C ALA A 240 -3.13 4.27 12.07
N THR A 241 -3.32 3.26 11.22
CA THR A 241 -2.89 1.89 11.49
C THR A 241 -1.60 1.63 10.73
N VAL A 242 -0.57 1.13 11.43
CA VAL A 242 0.67 0.64 10.82
C VAL A 242 0.79 -0.86 11.08
N ILE A 243 0.73 -1.65 10.03
CA ILE A 243 0.93 -3.10 10.06
C ILE A 243 2.36 -3.39 9.63
N THR A 244 3.06 -4.25 10.38
CA THR A 244 4.38 -4.79 10.01
C THR A 244 4.38 -6.31 10.06
N ALA A 245 5.33 -6.93 9.36
CA ALA A 245 5.58 -8.36 9.43
C ALA A 245 6.88 -8.62 10.20
N GLU A 246 6.93 -9.74 10.94
CA GLU A 246 8.08 -10.02 11.80
C GLU A 246 9.37 -10.27 11.01
N PHE A 247 9.28 -11.05 9.94
CA PHE A 247 10.39 -11.42 9.08
C PHE A 247 10.41 -10.57 7.79
N ASP A 248 10.44 -9.24 7.97
CA ASP A 248 10.37 -8.26 6.89
C ASP A 248 11.53 -7.27 7.00
N PRO A 249 12.33 -7.08 5.96
CA PRO A 249 13.37 -6.05 5.95
C PRO A 249 12.82 -4.64 6.18
N LEU A 250 11.55 -4.35 5.87
CA LEU A 250 10.89 -3.05 6.09
C LEU A 250 10.32 -2.89 7.51
N ARG A 251 10.40 -3.93 8.38
CA ARG A 251 9.78 -3.92 9.70
C ARG A 251 10.18 -2.69 10.52
N ASP A 252 11.48 -2.49 10.71
CA ASP A 252 11.97 -1.48 11.64
C ASP A 252 11.71 -0.06 11.15
N GLU A 253 11.78 0.20 9.83
CA GLU A 253 11.47 1.52 9.28
C GLU A 253 9.97 1.83 9.37
N GLY A 254 9.09 0.83 9.15
CA GLY A 254 7.65 0.98 9.34
C GLY A 254 7.28 1.28 10.80
N GLU A 255 7.90 0.60 11.76
CA GLU A 255 7.70 0.83 13.19
C GLU A 255 8.27 2.18 13.63
N ALA A 256 9.45 2.56 13.13
CA ALA A 256 10.03 3.88 13.37
C ALA A 256 9.13 5.01 12.85
N TYR A 257 8.46 4.80 11.71
CA TYR A 257 7.49 5.77 11.22
C TYR A 257 6.25 5.87 12.13
N ALA A 258 5.75 4.74 12.64
CA ALA A 258 4.67 4.72 13.62
C ALA A 258 5.06 5.48 14.90
N ASP A 259 6.29 5.31 15.38
CA ASP A 259 6.79 6.01 16.57
C ASP A 259 6.95 7.53 16.33
N ARG A 260 7.40 7.92 15.12
CA ARG A 260 7.43 9.35 14.76
C ARG A 260 6.04 9.99 14.71
N LEU A 261 5.04 9.27 14.20
CA LEU A 261 3.64 9.73 14.22
C LEU A 261 3.16 9.93 15.68
N ARG A 262 3.38 8.95 16.56
CA ARG A 262 3.03 9.05 17.99
C ARG A 262 3.73 10.22 18.69
N ALA A 263 5.03 10.38 18.45
CA ALA A 263 5.82 11.48 19.00
C ALA A 263 5.33 12.87 18.54
N ALA A 264 4.68 12.95 17.37
CA ALA A 264 4.06 14.16 16.85
C ALA A 264 2.60 14.35 17.30
N GLY A 265 2.08 13.50 18.21
CA GLY A 265 0.72 13.59 18.71
C GLY A 265 -0.35 12.97 17.82
N VAL A 266 0.05 12.20 16.79
CA VAL A 266 -0.88 11.45 15.94
C VAL A 266 -1.24 10.12 16.62
N GLU A 267 -2.54 9.80 16.68
CA GLU A 267 -3.00 8.50 17.18
C GLU A 267 -2.59 7.38 16.24
N VAL A 268 -1.92 6.32 16.77
CA VAL A 268 -1.41 5.21 15.96
C VAL A 268 -1.69 3.87 16.61
N THR A 269 -2.39 3.02 15.88
CA THR A 269 -2.49 1.58 16.13
C THR A 269 -1.36 0.85 15.37
N GLY A 270 -0.39 0.29 16.10
CA GLY A 270 0.70 -0.51 15.52
C GLY A 270 0.44 -2.01 15.73
N ARG A 271 0.58 -2.82 14.67
CA ARG A 271 0.42 -4.28 14.73
C ARG A 271 1.55 -4.99 14.00
N ARG A 272 2.39 -5.74 14.74
CA ARG A 272 3.36 -6.66 14.14
C ARG A 272 2.73 -8.06 14.05
N TYR A 273 2.67 -8.62 12.83
CA TYR A 273 2.20 -9.98 12.60
C TYR A 273 3.37 -10.95 12.71
N LEU A 274 3.32 -11.77 13.79
CA LEU A 274 4.37 -12.72 14.11
C LEU A 274 4.39 -13.88 13.11
N GLY A 275 5.59 -14.37 12.77
CA GLY A 275 5.80 -15.44 11.81
C GLY A 275 5.58 -15.06 10.34
N MET A 276 5.21 -13.81 10.05
CA MET A 276 4.89 -13.34 8.69
C MET A 276 6.09 -12.69 8.03
N ILE A 277 6.09 -12.73 6.68
CA ILE A 277 7.07 -12.09 5.78
C ILE A 277 6.44 -10.89 5.09
N HIS A 278 7.27 -10.08 4.41
CA HIS A 278 6.79 -9.03 3.51
C HIS A 278 5.80 -9.56 2.47
N GLY A 279 4.75 -8.81 2.17
CA GLY A 279 3.75 -9.21 1.17
C GLY A 279 2.69 -10.20 1.69
N PHE A 280 2.74 -10.66 2.95
CA PHE A 280 1.82 -11.69 3.44
C PHE A 280 0.34 -11.30 3.32
N VAL A 281 0.01 -10.02 3.38
CA VAL A 281 -1.39 -9.54 3.27
C VAL A 281 -1.99 -9.83 1.89
N SER A 282 -1.14 -9.89 0.86
CA SER A 282 -1.54 -10.27 -0.50
C SER A 282 -1.53 -11.79 -0.75
N MET A 283 -1.34 -12.60 0.32
CA MET A 283 -1.27 -14.06 0.25
C MET A 283 -2.40 -14.78 1.02
N PRO A 284 -3.68 -14.41 0.82
CA PRO A 284 -4.79 -14.99 1.58
C PRO A 284 -5.00 -16.49 1.31
N TYR A 285 -4.44 -17.02 0.20
CA TYR A 285 -4.42 -18.42 -0.16
C TYR A 285 -3.25 -19.21 0.49
N VAL A 286 -2.25 -18.52 1.05
CA VAL A 286 -1.12 -19.13 1.76
C VAL A 286 -1.39 -19.16 3.26
N THR A 287 -1.76 -18.02 3.84
CA THR A 287 -1.90 -17.88 5.30
C THR A 287 -3.20 -17.17 5.70
N PRO A 288 -3.91 -17.67 6.74
CA PRO A 288 -5.07 -16.97 7.29
C PRO A 288 -4.70 -15.64 7.97
N ALA A 289 -3.42 -15.40 8.27
CA ALA A 289 -2.96 -14.13 8.81
C ALA A 289 -3.21 -12.96 7.83
N ALA A 290 -3.20 -13.22 6.52
CA ALA A 290 -3.55 -12.23 5.50
C ALA A 290 -4.97 -11.68 5.68
N GLN A 291 -5.96 -12.57 5.77
CA GLN A 291 -7.35 -12.17 5.97
C GLN A 291 -7.56 -11.50 7.33
N ARG A 292 -6.88 -11.98 8.38
CA ARG A 292 -6.93 -11.38 9.71
C ARG A 292 -6.39 -9.95 9.70
N ALA A 293 -5.25 -9.71 9.03
CA ALA A 293 -4.67 -8.38 8.92
C ALA A 293 -5.59 -7.40 8.18
N LEU A 294 -6.24 -7.86 7.10
CA LEU A 294 -7.24 -7.05 6.39
C LEU A 294 -8.50 -6.81 7.21
N ALA A 295 -8.95 -7.78 8.00
CA ALA A 295 -10.10 -7.62 8.89
C ALA A 295 -9.80 -6.62 10.03
N ASP A 296 -8.62 -6.72 10.65
CA ASP A 296 -8.15 -5.79 11.69
C ASP A 296 -8.05 -4.36 11.14
N LEU A 297 -7.42 -4.18 9.97
CA LEU A 297 -7.35 -2.88 9.30
C LEU A 297 -8.74 -2.36 8.90
N GLY A 298 -9.60 -3.24 8.38
CA GLY A 298 -10.97 -2.91 8.01
C GLY A 298 -11.79 -2.44 9.21
N ALA A 299 -11.61 -3.06 10.38
CA ALA A 299 -12.27 -2.63 11.61
C ALA A 299 -11.82 -1.25 12.08
N ASP A 300 -10.50 -0.96 12.03
CA ASP A 300 -9.95 0.35 12.38
C ASP A 300 -10.46 1.44 11.43
N LEU A 301 -10.41 1.18 10.13
CA LEU A 301 -10.92 2.11 9.10
C LEU A 301 -12.43 2.37 9.27
N ARG A 302 -13.21 1.32 9.54
CA ARG A 302 -14.65 1.47 9.84
C ARG A 302 -14.85 2.38 11.04
N ALA A 303 -14.18 2.12 12.15
CA ALA A 303 -14.31 2.92 13.36
C ALA A 303 -13.99 4.40 13.10
N ALA A 304 -12.88 4.68 12.41
CA ALA A 304 -12.45 6.05 12.11
C ALA A 304 -13.35 6.80 11.11
N LEU A 305 -13.98 6.07 10.18
CA LEU A 305 -14.79 6.67 9.12
C LEU A 305 -16.29 6.70 9.43
N THR A 306 -16.75 6.06 10.53
CA THR A 306 -18.16 6.08 10.96
C THR A 306 -18.40 6.86 12.25
N ALA A 307 -17.31 7.29 12.91
CA ALA A 307 -17.34 8.15 14.10
C ALA A 307 -17.84 9.58 13.81
#